data_eff88102bc51f7cc950fd6cf89d77c0c
#
_entry.id   eff88102bc51f7cc950fd6cf89d77c0c
#
_cell.length_a   1.000
_cell.length_b   1.000
_cell.length_c   1.000
_cell.angle_alpha   90.00
_cell.angle_beta   90.00
_cell.angle_gamma   90.00
#
_symmetry.space_group_name_H-M   'P 1'
#
loop_
_entity.id
_entity.type
_entity.pdbx_description
1 polymer ?
#
loop_
_entity_poly.entity_id
_entity_poly.type
_entity_poly.pdbx_seq_one_letter_code
_entity_poly.pdbx_strand_id
1 'polypeptide(L)'
;MKRFCAVIFVFLVSFSAYALDPSYRLSLRAGGILPDGKVEKFAPHRTMPMGAEFAVTFHPQWTALNDWNHAGIGAALSYWYLGDNQLLGHIVAPYVFLDLPLVKLPHFRLGIRPGIGIGFATKTYQNTIPSDRLYLELGQANQSIGSVTNFHFPEALYLEFPLRNGWSILAAAGWYHFSNGSTVQPNSGYNILSGEIGVHYNPLYQHPPTHLWDRAQDHRTKQWEVAFAFTGGARQVYYKDQQTFFASTIQAAAYWRAHNIFRLGGGCDIFYDGAYINRKTQFIKTNLSVATPSDCWRIGVSVQPEFVFGDFTAGFHFGVYLYDPIKELEPMQEAQAQPNGRIKKGIFYPYDILKAGSAGYPDGWLYTQIVLRYHLPFHLFIQANMKAHLTKVEFVGIGLGTWF
;
A
#
# COMPACT_ATOMS: atom_id res chain seq x y z
N MET A 1 15.03 18.98 -5.11
CA MET A 1 13.86 19.47 -4.38
C MET A 1 13.14 20.63 -5.07
N LYS A 2 13.75 21.81 -5.30
CA LYS A 2 13.06 22.99 -5.91
C LYS A 2 12.42 22.72 -7.28
N ARG A 3 13.01 21.92 -8.16
CA ARG A 3 12.46 21.59 -9.49
C ARG A 3 11.31 20.60 -9.44
N PHE A 4 11.26 19.72 -8.44
CA PHE A 4 10.20 18.73 -8.27
C PHE A 4 8.93 19.36 -7.68
N CYS A 5 9.06 20.27 -6.71
CA CYS A 5 7.93 21.07 -6.21
C CYS A 5 7.33 21.96 -7.30
N ALA A 6 8.14 22.48 -8.21
CA ALA A 6 7.67 23.28 -9.34
C ALA A 6 6.84 22.45 -10.34
N VAL A 7 7.22 21.19 -10.61
CA VAL A 7 6.49 20.30 -11.51
C VAL A 7 5.13 19.92 -10.92
N ILE A 8 5.06 19.62 -9.62
CA ILE A 8 3.79 19.33 -8.92
C ILE A 8 2.91 20.59 -8.89
N PHE A 9 3.48 21.75 -8.63
CA PHE A 9 2.75 23.01 -8.64
C PHE A 9 2.23 23.37 -10.03
N VAL A 10 3.02 23.16 -11.09
CA VAL A 10 2.59 23.34 -12.49
C VAL A 10 1.52 22.32 -12.87
N PHE A 11 1.59 21.08 -12.41
CA PHE A 11 0.55 20.07 -12.64
C PHE A 11 -0.76 20.44 -11.93
N LEU A 12 -0.70 20.92 -10.70
CA LEU A 12 -1.87 21.41 -9.95
C LEU A 12 -2.49 22.68 -10.58
N VAL A 13 -1.65 23.57 -11.11
CA VAL A 13 -2.11 24.81 -11.76
C VAL A 13 -2.64 24.57 -13.16
N SER A 14 -2.05 23.64 -13.93
CA SER A 14 -2.56 23.31 -15.28
C SER A 14 -3.86 22.51 -15.24
N PHE A 15 -4.14 21.74 -14.20
CA PHE A 15 -5.44 21.08 -14.00
C PHE A 15 -6.55 22.09 -13.65
N SER A 16 -6.23 23.21 -13.05
CA SER A 16 -7.21 24.26 -12.71
C SER A 16 -7.72 25.08 -13.91
N ALA A 17 -7.09 24.95 -15.08
CA ALA A 17 -7.48 25.69 -16.29
C ALA A 17 -8.66 25.08 -17.06
N TYR A 18 -9.07 23.86 -16.75
CA TYR A 18 -10.24 23.23 -17.34
C TYR A 18 -11.37 23.16 -16.32
N ALA A 19 -12.29 24.13 -16.34
CA ALA A 19 -13.68 24.13 -15.80
C ALA A 19 -14.03 23.07 -14.70
N LEU A 20 -13.10 22.77 -13.82
CA LEU A 20 -13.26 21.84 -12.70
C LEU A 20 -13.35 22.70 -11.44
N ASP A 21 -14.53 22.77 -10.88
CA ASP A 21 -14.82 23.53 -9.67
C ASP A 21 -14.08 22.93 -8.47
N PRO A 22 -12.94 23.52 -8.02
CA PRO A 22 -12.17 22.97 -6.94
C PRO A 22 -12.81 23.23 -5.59
N SER A 23 -12.73 22.25 -4.72
CA SER A 23 -12.94 22.42 -3.29
C SER A 23 -11.62 22.28 -2.54
N TYR A 24 -11.51 22.91 -1.38
CA TYR A 24 -10.27 23.06 -0.63
C TYR A 24 -10.44 22.51 0.79
N ARG A 25 -9.46 21.75 1.27
CA ARG A 25 -9.46 21.22 2.63
C ARG A 25 -8.16 21.58 3.34
N LEU A 26 -8.28 21.99 4.61
CA LEU A 26 -7.17 22.14 5.53
C LEU A 26 -7.50 21.35 6.78
N SER A 27 -6.60 20.49 7.21
CA SER A 27 -6.80 19.64 8.39
C SER A 27 -5.56 19.49 9.25
N LEU A 28 -5.78 19.19 10.52
CA LEU A 28 -4.79 18.80 11.50
C LEU A 28 -5.03 17.37 11.95
N ARG A 29 -3.95 16.66 12.25
CA ARG A 29 -3.96 15.24 12.61
C ARG A 29 -3.13 14.98 13.83
N ALA A 30 -3.56 14.02 14.64
CA ALA A 30 -2.77 13.48 15.71
C ALA A 30 -3.11 12.00 15.92
N GLY A 31 -2.10 11.20 16.31
CA GLY A 31 -2.32 9.77 16.43
C GLY A 31 -1.17 9.00 17.06
N GLY A 32 -1.04 7.74 16.72
CA GLY A 32 0.00 6.84 17.18
C GLY A 32 0.58 6.00 16.06
N ILE A 33 1.85 5.67 16.13
CA ILE A 33 2.46 4.65 15.29
C ILE A 33 2.05 3.30 15.84
N LEU A 34 1.43 2.46 15.01
CA LEU A 34 1.08 1.10 15.41
C LEU A 34 2.38 0.31 15.64
N PRO A 35 2.51 -0.35 16.80
CA PRO A 35 3.69 -1.12 17.10
C PRO A 35 3.79 -2.32 16.15
N ASP A 36 4.87 -2.40 15.40
CA ASP A 36 5.38 -3.68 14.96
C ASP A 36 6.49 -4.07 15.95
N GLY A 37 6.74 -5.35 16.18
CA GLY A 37 7.69 -5.80 17.21
C GLY A 37 9.13 -5.24 17.08
N LYS A 38 9.39 -4.38 16.09
CA LYS A 38 10.64 -3.65 15.89
C LYS A 38 10.53 -2.21 16.36
N VAL A 39 9.40 -1.54 16.10
CA VAL A 39 9.15 -0.15 16.54
C VAL A 39 9.18 -0.05 18.05
N GLU A 40 8.62 -1.03 18.76
CA GLU A 40 8.66 -1.08 20.23
C GLU A 40 10.07 -1.07 20.82
N LYS A 41 11.05 -1.59 20.10
CA LYS A 41 12.43 -1.72 20.58
C LYS A 41 13.22 -0.43 20.49
N PHE A 42 12.91 0.46 19.53
CA PHE A 42 13.66 1.71 19.36
C PHE A 42 12.84 2.98 19.61
N ALA A 43 11.55 2.86 19.81
CA ALA A 43 10.71 3.93 20.31
C ALA A 43 10.06 3.52 21.64
N PRO A 44 10.84 3.35 22.72
CA PRO A 44 10.33 2.91 24.02
C PRO A 44 9.33 3.91 24.61
N HIS A 45 9.32 5.15 24.13
CA HIS A 45 8.36 6.16 24.49
C HIS A 45 7.29 6.22 23.39
N ARG A 46 6.02 6.09 23.77
CA ARG A 46 4.89 6.26 22.87
C ARG A 46 4.98 7.63 22.21
N THR A 47 5.45 7.66 20.98
CA THR A 47 5.49 8.88 20.18
C THR A 47 4.08 9.20 19.72
N MET A 48 3.73 10.47 19.74
CA MET A 48 2.46 10.98 19.22
C MET A 48 2.73 11.74 17.92
N PRO A 49 2.62 11.07 16.75
CA PRO A 49 2.71 11.75 15.49
C PRO A 49 1.64 12.82 15.36
N MET A 50 2.05 13.98 14.85
CA MET A 50 1.17 15.09 14.52
C MET A 50 1.40 15.53 13.10
N GLY A 51 0.35 15.99 12.43
CA GLY A 51 0.45 16.41 11.04
C GLY A 51 -0.55 17.49 10.66
N ALA A 52 -0.28 18.08 9.51
CA ALA A 52 -1.16 19.01 8.84
C ALA A 52 -1.28 18.61 7.36
N GLU A 53 -2.41 18.90 6.76
CA GLU A 53 -2.67 18.62 5.36
C GLU A 53 -3.42 19.75 4.69
N PHE A 54 -2.98 20.06 3.47
CA PHE A 54 -3.75 20.85 2.52
C PHE A 54 -4.11 19.97 1.32
N ALA A 55 -5.38 20.00 0.90
CA ALA A 55 -5.87 19.23 -0.22
C ALA A 55 -6.79 20.06 -1.12
N VAL A 56 -6.76 19.72 -2.40
CA VAL A 56 -7.69 20.24 -3.42
C VAL A 56 -8.41 19.04 -4.02
N THR A 57 -9.75 19.12 -4.10
CA THR A 57 -10.60 18.07 -4.69
C THR A 57 -11.40 18.67 -5.85
N PHE A 58 -11.46 17.91 -6.95
CA PHE A 58 -12.25 18.22 -8.14
C PHE A 58 -13.35 17.18 -8.28
N HIS A 59 -14.52 17.60 -8.79
CA HIS A 59 -15.67 16.73 -9.03
C HIS A 59 -16.03 16.71 -10.53
N PRO A 60 -15.19 16.11 -11.38
CA PRO A 60 -15.45 16.05 -12.81
C PRO A 60 -16.68 15.17 -13.09
N GLN A 61 -17.48 15.56 -14.08
CA GLN A 61 -18.68 14.83 -14.49
C GLN A 61 -18.33 13.62 -15.38
N TRP A 62 -17.37 12.80 -14.95
CA TRP A 62 -16.99 11.58 -15.66
C TRP A 62 -17.91 10.43 -15.24
N THR A 63 -18.39 9.66 -16.20
CA THR A 63 -19.26 8.49 -15.95
C THR A 63 -18.70 7.58 -14.85
N ALA A 64 -17.40 7.32 -14.89
CA ALA A 64 -16.71 6.50 -13.90
C ALA A 64 -16.84 7.02 -12.46
N LEU A 65 -16.82 8.34 -12.26
CA LEU A 65 -16.95 8.95 -10.93
C LEU A 65 -18.41 9.13 -10.53
N ASN A 66 -19.30 9.32 -11.50
CA ASN A 66 -20.73 9.36 -11.25
C ASN A 66 -21.24 8.00 -10.77
N ASP A 67 -20.71 6.89 -11.30
CA ASP A 67 -20.98 5.55 -10.82
C ASP A 67 -20.60 5.34 -9.34
N TRP A 68 -19.65 6.13 -8.84
CA TRP A 68 -19.22 6.19 -7.44
C TRP A 68 -19.87 7.35 -6.64
N ASN A 69 -21.15 7.57 -6.86
CA ASN A 69 -21.93 8.60 -6.15
C ASN A 69 -21.32 10.02 -6.32
N HIS A 70 -20.92 10.34 -7.56
CA HIS A 70 -20.23 11.60 -7.89
C HIS A 70 -18.96 11.80 -7.05
N ALA A 71 -18.10 10.80 -7.08
CA ALA A 71 -16.81 10.84 -6.42
C ALA A 71 -15.94 12.01 -6.91
N GLY A 72 -15.04 12.46 -6.05
CA GLY A 72 -14.03 13.46 -6.39
C GLY A 72 -12.66 12.82 -6.63
N ILE A 73 -11.84 13.53 -7.39
CA ILE A 73 -10.39 13.26 -7.48
C ILE A 73 -9.66 14.42 -6.84
N GLY A 74 -8.70 14.13 -5.97
CA GLY A 74 -7.95 15.18 -5.30
C GLY A 74 -6.45 14.96 -5.30
N ALA A 75 -5.75 16.05 -4.98
CA ALA A 75 -4.34 16.04 -4.66
C ALA A 75 -4.11 16.71 -3.32
N ALA A 76 -3.17 16.21 -2.55
CA ALA A 76 -2.86 16.72 -1.24
C ALA A 76 -1.36 16.78 -0.98
N LEU A 77 -0.99 17.68 -0.07
CA LEU A 77 0.32 17.73 0.53
C LEU A 77 0.15 17.57 2.04
N SER A 78 0.67 16.50 2.59
CA SER A 78 0.68 16.26 4.03
C SER A 78 2.08 16.44 4.62
N TYR A 79 2.13 16.92 5.84
CA TYR A 79 3.32 17.02 6.66
C TYR A 79 3.08 16.26 7.96
N TRP A 80 4.07 15.47 8.38
CA TRP A 80 4.06 14.71 9.61
C TRP A 80 5.31 14.98 10.44
N TYR A 81 5.13 15.30 11.69
CA TYR A 81 6.12 15.15 12.74
C TYR A 81 5.88 13.80 13.43
N LEU A 82 6.86 12.92 13.50
CA LEU A 82 6.67 11.55 13.98
C LEU A 82 6.88 11.40 15.51
N GLY A 83 7.05 12.52 16.24
CA GLY A 83 7.14 12.52 17.68
C GLY A 83 8.57 12.43 18.24
N ASP A 84 9.58 12.20 17.42
CA ASP A 84 10.99 12.15 17.79
C ASP A 84 11.88 12.73 16.70
N ASN A 85 12.58 13.84 16.99
CA ASN A 85 13.44 14.51 16.03
C ASN A 85 14.76 13.78 15.75
N GLN A 86 15.22 12.93 16.65
CA GLN A 86 16.51 12.28 16.53
C GLN A 86 16.41 11.00 15.71
N LEU A 87 15.39 10.16 15.99
CA LEU A 87 15.23 8.85 15.37
C LEU A 87 14.19 8.82 14.24
N LEU A 88 13.04 9.49 14.41
CA LEU A 88 11.90 9.37 13.51
C LEU A 88 11.78 10.56 12.55
N GLY A 89 12.03 11.77 13.04
CA GLY A 89 12.04 13.00 12.26
C GLY A 89 10.67 13.39 11.69
N HIS A 90 10.68 13.79 10.43
CA HIS A 90 9.52 14.34 9.73
C HIS A 90 9.32 13.64 8.39
N ILE A 91 8.07 13.67 7.89
CA ILE A 91 7.73 13.22 6.53
C ILE A 91 6.92 14.31 5.85
N VAL A 92 7.28 14.62 4.60
CA VAL A 92 6.46 15.41 3.68
C VAL A 92 5.96 14.48 2.60
N ALA A 93 4.64 14.45 2.37
CA ALA A 93 4.06 13.51 1.44
C ALA A 93 3.04 14.18 0.51
N PRO A 94 3.41 14.47 -0.75
CA PRO A 94 2.46 14.69 -1.82
C PRO A 94 1.77 13.39 -2.21
N TYR A 95 0.46 13.43 -2.44
CA TYR A 95 -0.31 12.27 -2.88
C TYR A 95 -1.57 12.68 -3.65
N VAL A 96 -2.14 11.73 -4.39
CA VAL A 96 -3.44 11.84 -5.02
C VAL A 96 -4.43 10.92 -4.32
N PHE A 97 -5.71 11.27 -4.33
CA PHE A 97 -6.74 10.49 -3.64
C PHE A 97 -8.06 10.52 -4.41
N LEU A 98 -8.89 9.53 -4.12
CA LEU A 98 -10.30 9.54 -4.48
C LEU A 98 -11.12 9.98 -3.27
N ASP A 99 -12.05 10.88 -3.46
CA ASP A 99 -13.05 11.25 -2.46
C ASP A 99 -14.33 10.49 -2.77
N LEU A 100 -14.59 9.40 -2.04
CA LEU A 100 -15.68 8.47 -2.27
C LEU A 100 -16.78 8.68 -1.23
N PRO A 101 -17.80 9.46 -1.51
CA PRO A 101 -18.91 9.66 -0.59
C PRO A 101 -19.79 8.40 -0.55
N LEU A 102 -19.91 7.80 0.63
CA LEU A 102 -20.76 6.63 0.89
C LEU A 102 -22.21 7.06 1.19
N VAL A 103 -22.35 8.17 1.93
CA VAL A 103 -23.65 8.74 2.32
C VAL A 103 -23.61 10.24 2.13
N LYS A 104 -24.61 10.79 1.46
CA LYS A 104 -24.80 12.23 1.31
C LYS A 104 -26.18 12.61 1.85
N LEU A 105 -26.22 13.31 2.98
CA LEU A 105 -27.43 13.87 3.56
C LEU A 105 -27.28 15.39 3.69
N PRO A 106 -28.38 16.14 3.84
CA PRO A 106 -28.32 17.60 3.95
C PRO A 106 -27.45 18.09 5.10
N HIS A 107 -27.34 17.31 6.19
CA HIS A 107 -26.67 17.71 7.41
C HIS A 107 -25.30 17.06 7.62
N PHE A 108 -24.99 15.97 6.91
CA PHE A 108 -23.68 15.34 6.97
C PHE A 108 -23.36 14.51 5.73
N ARG A 109 -22.08 14.30 5.49
CA ARG A 109 -21.54 13.35 4.52
C ARG A 109 -20.66 12.36 5.25
N LEU A 110 -20.77 11.09 4.90
CA LEU A 110 -19.86 10.02 5.29
C LEU A 110 -19.16 9.54 4.03
N GLY A 111 -17.85 9.38 4.08
CA GLY A 111 -17.10 8.86 2.93
C GLY A 111 -15.76 8.31 3.30
N ILE A 112 -15.09 7.74 2.32
CA ILE A 112 -13.71 7.24 2.42
C ILE A 112 -12.81 7.96 1.43
N ARG A 113 -11.53 8.10 1.79
CA ARG A 113 -10.50 8.73 0.95
C ARG A 113 -9.29 7.82 0.85
N PRO A 114 -9.30 6.84 -0.06
CA PRO A 114 -8.12 6.09 -0.43
C PRO A 114 -7.18 6.94 -1.28
N GLY A 115 -5.90 6.87 -0.99
CA GLY A 115 -4.90 7.63 -1.72
C GLY A 115 -3.60 6.87 -1.96
N ILE A 116 -2.79 7.43 -2.85
CA ILE A 116 -1.46 6.94 -3.16
C ILE A 116 -0.52 8.11 -3.43
N GLY A 117 0.69 8.01 -2.91
CA GLY A 117 1.68 9.06 -3.09
C GLY A 117 3.09 8.66 -2.69
N ILE A 118 3.90 9.69 -2.48
CA ILE A 118 5.31 9.53 -2.12
C ILE A 118 5.58 10.32 -0.85
N GLY A 119 6.17 9.66 0.15
CA GLY A 119 6.64 10.30 1.39
C GLY A 119 8.14 10.49 1.40
N PHE A 120 8.60 11.68 1.77
CA PHE A 120 10.02 12.03 1.92
C PHE A 120 10.35 12.13 3.40
N ALA A 121 11.05 11.10 3.92
CA ALA A 121 11.45 11.01 5.31
C ALA A 121 12.79 11.73 5.55
N THR A 122 12.88 12.50 6.62
CA THR A 122 14.11 13.19 7.01
C THR A 122 15.09 12.29 7.78
N LYS A 123 14.55 11.28 8.48
CA LYS A 123 15.32 10.31 9.24
C LYS A 123 15.14 8.91 8.68
N THR A 124 16.26 8.26 8.39
CA THR A 124 16.34 6.91 7.83
C THR A 124 17.33 6.09 8.66
N TYR A 125 17.37 4.79 8.44
CA TYR A 125 18.37 3.93 9.07
C TYR A 125 19.78 4.46 8.87
N GLN A 126 20.15 4.83 7.62
CA GLN A 126 21.52 5.23 7.28
C GLN A 126 21.98 6.52 7.95
N ASN A 127 21.09 7.50 8.15
CA ASN A 127 21.46 8.77 8.77
C ASN A 127 21.21 8.85 10.27
N THR A 128 20.72 7.76 10.87
CA THR A 128 20.52 7.62 12.32
C THR A 128 21.46 6.59 12.95
N ILE A 129 22.24 5.84 12.15
CA ILE A 129 23.27 4.93 12.68
C ILE A 129 24.32 5.77 13.40
N PRO A 130 24.64 5.46 14.68
CA PRO A 130 25.76 6.08 15.38
C PRO A 130 27.08 5.87 14.62
N SER A 131 27.96 6.87 14.65
CA SER A 131 29.28 6.80 14.00
C SER A 131 30.17 5.67 14.54
N ASP A 132 29.91 5.22 15.75
CA ASP A 132 30.58 4.12 16.43
C ASP A 132 29.85 2.78 16.16
N ARG A 133 30.24 2.13 15.07
CA ARG A 133 29.55 0.91 14.57
C ARG A 133 29.71 -0.32 15.46
N LEU A 134 30.48 -0.27 16.54
CA LEU A 134 30.84 -1.47 17.30
C LEU A 134 29.70 -2.03 18.15
N TYR A 135 28.75 -1.23 18.56
CA TYR A 135 27.63 -1.66 19.42
C TYR A 135 26.32 -0.97 19.04
N LEU A 136 25.72 -1.40 17.91
CA LEU A 136 24.32 -1.05 17.64
C LEU A 136 23.41 -1.83 18.60
N GLU A 137 23.14 -1.28 19.76
CA GLU A 137 22.00 -1.72 20.52
C GLU A 137 20.72 -1.49 19.73
N LEU A 138 19.80 -2.46 19.77
CA LEU A 138 18.47 -2.32 19.20
C LEU A 138 17.82 -1.08 19.83
N GLY A 139 17.56 -0.04 19.05
CA GLY A 139 17.01 1.22 19.53
C GLY A 139 17.81 2.47 19.21
N GLN A 140 19.03 2.33 18.71
CA GLN A 140 19.90 3.48 18.39
C GLN A 140 19.80 3.97 16.96
N ALA A 141 19.04 3.28 16.09
CA ALA A 141 18.85 3.66 14.69
C ALA A 141 17.42 3.42 14.24
N ASN A 142 16.96 4.21 13.27
CA ASN A 142 15.65 4.07 12.68
C ASN A 142 15.54 2.79 11.83
N GLN A 143 14.97 1.73 12.39
CA GLN A 143 14.80 0.45 11.69
C GLN A 143 13.51 0.36 10.85
N SER A 144 12.65 1.37 10.90
CA SER A 144 11.41 1.38 10.14
C SER A 144 11.61 1.75 8.70
N ILE A 145 12.51 2.70 8.41
CA ILE A 145 12.69 3.27 7.08
C ILE A 145 14.17 3.31 6.69
N GLY A 146 14.52 2.57 5.61
CA GLY A 146 15.87 2.53 5.04
C GLY A 146 16.13 3.57 3.96
N SER A 147 15.11 4.25 3.43
CA SER A 147 15.25 5.22 2.34
C SER A 147 14.55 6.54 2.63
N VAL A 148 15.06 7.62 2.01
CA VAL A 148 14.41 8.94 2.08
C VAL A 148 13.06 8.92 1.37
N THR A 149 12.99 8.25 0.21
CA THR A 149 11.77 8.17 -0.61
C THR A 149 11.02 6.89 -0.30
N ASN A 150 9.74 7.02 0.01
CA ASN A 150 8.85 5.92 0.38
C ASN A 150 7.52 6.06 -0.32
N PHE A 151 6.84 4.96 -0.60
CA PHE A 151 5.42 4.98 -0.96
C PHE A 151 4.60 5.50 0.22
N HIS A 152 3.52 6.17 -0.08
CA HIS A 152 2.54 6.65 0.90
C HIS A 152 1.15 6.18 0.50
N PHE A 153 0.49 5.46 1.40
CA PHE A 153 -0.90 4.99 1.25
C PHE A 153 -1.73 5.57 2.39
N PRO A 154 -2.36 6.74 2.16
CA PRO A 154 -3.32 7.32 3.10
C PRO A 154 -4.71 6.74 2.87
N GLU A 155 -5.35 6.30 3.94
CA GLU A 155 -6.72 5.79 3.97
C GLU A 155 -7.48 6.51 5.08
N ALA A 156 -8.57 7.21 4.77
CA ALA A 156 -9.34 7.92 5.75
C ALA A 156 -10.84 7.67 5.61
N LEU A 157 -11.50 7.36 6.72
CA LEU A 157 -12.96 7.44 6.86
C LEU A 157 -13.28 8.80 7.44
N TYR A 158 -14.15 9.57 6.77
CA TYR A 158 -14.48 10.91 7.18
C TYR A 158 -15.97 11.14 7.39
N LEU A 159 -16.26 12.04 8.32
CA LEU A 159 -17.55 12.70 8.50
C LEU A 159 -17.37 14.20 8.21
N GLU A 160 -18.25 14.76 7.38
CA GLU A 160 -18.28 16.15 7.03
C GLU A 160 -19.65 16.74 7.35
N PHE A 161 -19.65 17.88 8.04
CA PHE A 161 -20.84 18.60 8.47
C PHE A 161 -20.91 19.92 7.71
N PRO A 162 -21.80 20.04 6.69
CA PRO A 162 -22.01 21.27 5.96
C PRO A 162 -22.49 22.42 6.87
N LEU A 163 -21.89 23.57 6.67
CA LEU A 163 -22.27 24.84 7.30
C LEU A 163 -22.95 25.75 6.26
N ARG A 164 -22.71 27.03 6.36
CA ARG A 164 -23.19 28.04 5.41
C ARG A 164 -22.10 28.48 4.43
N ASN A 165 -22.49 28.97 3.26
CA ASN A 165 -21.60 29.57 2.26
C ASN A 165 -20.46 28.65 1.78
N GLY A 166 -20.75 27.36 1.60
CA GLY A 166 -19.80 26.40 1.08
C GLY A 166 -18.79 25.87 2.09
N TRP A 167 -18.84 26.28 3.34
CA TRP A 167 -17.97 25.78 4.40
C TRP A 167 -18.53 24.50 5.02
N SER A 168 -17.64 23.63 5.46
CA SER A 168 -17.95 22.43 6.24
C SER A 168 -16.89 22.21 7.32
N ILE A 169 -17.29 21.55 8.41
CA ILE A 169 -16.36 20.99 9.40
C ILE A 169 -16.16 19.53 9.07
N LEU A 170 -14.92 19.08 9.18
CA LEU A 170 -14.52 17.71 8.92
C LEU A 170 -13.98 17.05 10.19
N ALA A 171 -14.39 15.81 10.43
CA ALA A 171 -13.74 14.88 11.35
C ALA A 171 -13.42 13.60 10.58
N ALA A 172 -12.23 13.02 10.79
CA ALA A 172 -11.86 11.77 10.15
C ALA A 172 -11.02 10.88 11.08
N ALA A 173 -11.03 9.58 10.78
CA ALA A 173 -10.08 8.62 11.31
C ALA A 173 -9.33 8.02 10.11
N GLY A 174 -8.01 7.97 10.20
CA GLY A 174 -7.18 7.54 9.08
C GLY A 174 -6.08 6.58 9.49
N TRP A 175 -5.73 5.71 8.54
CA TRP A 175 -4.52 4.89 8.56
C TRP A 175 -3.57 5.39 7.46
N TYR A 176 -2.34 5.68 7.83
CA TYR A 176 -1.33 6.25 6.95
C TYR A 176 -0.11 5.36 6.94
N HIS A 177 0.13 4.71 5.81
CA HIS A 177 1.26 3.81 5.64
C HIS A 177 2.38 4.47 4.85
N PHE A 178 3.63 4.29 5.33
CA PHE A 178 4.85 4.70 4.63
C PHE A 178 5.83 3.53 4.57
N SER A 179 6.25 3.13 3.38
CA SER A 179 7.28 2.12 3.18
C SER A 179 7.90 2.23 1.78
N ASN A 180 9.09 1.68 1.59
CA ASN A 180 9.75 1.69 0.28
C ASN A 180 9.53 0.40 -0.53
N GLY A 181 8.60 -0.47 -0.14
CA GLY A 181 8.33 -1.71 -0.86
C GLY A 181 9.48 -2.69 -0.86
N SER A 182 10.31 -2.68 0.18
CA SER A 182 11.52 -3.52 0.32
C SER A 182 12.62 -3.25 -0.71
N THR A 183 12.59 -2.11 -1.38
CA THR A 183 13.68 -1.71 -2.29
C THR A 183 14.96 -1.39 -1.55
N VAL A 184 14.86 -0.89 -0.30
CA VAL A 184 15.99 -0.61 0.60
C VAL A 184 15.65 -1.11 2.00
N GLN A 185 16.52 -1.90 2.61
CA GLN A 185 16.36 -2.40 3.98
C GLN A 185 17.15 -1.54 4.99
N PRO A 186 16.70 -1.47 6.26
CA PRO A 186 15.47 -2.05 6.82
C PRO A 186 14.22 -1.33 6.34
N ASN A 187 13.09 -2.05 6.24
CA ASN A 187 11.81 -1.49 5.82
C ASN A 187 10.66 -2.19 6.55
N SER A 188 10.44 -1.85 7.80
CA SER A 188 9.21 -2.22 8.52
C SER A 188 8.05 -1.29 8.15
N GLY A 189 8.38 -0.09 7.67
CA GLY A 189 7.43 0.97 7.39
C GLY A 189 6.91 1.66 8.65
N TYR A 190 6.14 2.73 8.44
CA TYR A 190 5.31 3.35 9.48
C TYR A 190 3.85 3.10 9.19
N ASN A 191 3.12 2.61 10.17
CA ASN A 191 1.67 2.51 10.18
C ASN A 191 1.15 3.49 11.23
N ILE A 192 0.61 4.63 10.80
CA ILE A 192 0.11 5.67 11.70
C ILE A 192 -1.41 5.59 11.70
N LEU A 193 -2.00 5.36 12.86
CA LEU A 193 -3.44 5.52 13.07
C LEU A 193 -3.69 6.88 13.70
N SER A 194 -4.51 7.73 13.08
CA SER A 194 -4.75 9.08 13.58
C SER A 194 -6.20 9.53 13.47
N GLY A 195 -6.59 10.43 14.39
CA GLY A 195 -7.73 11.29 14.23
C GLY A 195 -7.37 12.54 13.42
N GLU A 196 -8.33 13.09 12.71
CA GLU A 196 -8.21 14.30 11.90
C GLU A 196 -9.38 15.22 12.18
N ILE A 197 -9.11 16.52 12.30
CA ILE A 197 -10.12 17.59 12.28
C ILE A 197 -9.74 18.63 11.25
N GLY A 198 -10.73 19.20 10.59
CA GLY A 198 -10.42 20.16 9.52
C GLY A 198 -11.62 20.99 9.10
N VAL A 199 -11.33 21.86 8.15
CA VAL A 199 -12.32 22.66 7.43
C VAL A 199 -12.24 22.33 5.95
N HIS A 200 -13.40 22.28 5.33
CA HIS A 200 -13.54 22.09 3.90
C HIS A 200 -14.34 23.26 3.32
N TYR A 201 -13.87 23.81 2.21
CA TYR A 201 -14.53 24.89 1.50
C TYR A 201 -14.81 24.49 0.06
N ASN A 202 -16.08 24.43 -0.30
CA ASN A 202 -16.55 24.21 -1.66
C ASN A 202 -17.32 25.45 -2.15
N PRO A 203 -16.74 26.29 -3.02
CA PRO A 203 -17.35 27.54 -3.45
C PRO A 203 -18.66 27.36 -4.25
N LEU A 204 -18.83 26.19 -4.86
CA LEU A 204 -20.01 25.87 -5.68
C LEU A 204 -21.01 24.97 -4.97
N TYR A 205 -20.91 24.87 -3.66
CA TYR A 205 -21.84 24.10 -2.86
C TYR A 205 -23.28 24.63 -3.06
N GLN A 206 -23.94 24.06 -4.05
CA GLN A 206 -25.40 24.18 -4.23
C GLN A 206 -25.97 22.88 -3.61
N HIS A 207 -26.98 23.00 -2.79
CA HIS A 207 -27.69 22.00 -2.00
C HIS A 207 -27.34 20.54 -2.31
N PRO A 208 -26.91 19.75 -1.29
CA PRO A 208 -26.53 18.37 -1.51
C PRO A 208 -27.70 17.58 -2.09
N PRO A 209 -27.43 16.61 -2.97
CA PRO A 209 -28.44 15.68 -3.42
C PRO A 209 -29.05 14.94 -2.22
N THR A 210 -30.35 14.76 -2.25
CA THR A 210 -31.12 14.15 -1.15
C THR A 210 -31.09 12.62 -1.18
N HIS A 211 -30.28 12.02 -2.05
CA HIS A 211 -30.22 10.58 -2.25
C HIS A 211 -29.00 9.95 -1.58
N LEU A 212 -29.23 8.82 -0.91
CA LEU A 212 -28.15 8.05 -0.27
C LEU A 212 -27.14 7.55 -1.30
N TRP A 213 -27.59 7.16 -2.47
CA TRP A 213 -26.78 6.69 -3.58
C TRP A 213 -27.59 6.79 -4.88
N ASP A 214 -27.09 7.53 -5.84
CA ASP A 214 -27.66 7.53 -7.19
C ASP A 214 -27.33 6.20 -7.87
N ARG A 215 -28.34 5.45 -8.27
CA ARG A 215 -28.12 4.22 -9.03
C ARG A 215 -27.54 4.59 -10.39
N ALA A 216 -26.26 4.24 -10.56
CA ALA A 216 -25.63 4.33 -11.86
C ALA A 216 -26.39 3.49 -12.88
N GLN A 217 -26.52 4.01 -14.11
CA GLN A 217 -27.01 3.20 -15.22
C GLN A 217 -26.05 2.03 -15.44
N ASP A 218 -26.60 0.84 -15.72
CA ASP A 218 -25.79 -0.33 -16.02
C ASP A 218 -25.20 -0.22 -17.42
N HIS A 219 -23.91 0.10 -17.50
CA HIS A 219 -23.16 0.23 -18.76
C HIS A 219 -22.35 -1.02 -19.10
N ARG A 220 -22.58 -2.14 -18.39
CA ARG A 220 -21.81 -3.37 -18.61
C ARG A 220 -22.04 -3.95 -19.98
N THR A 221 -20.96 -4.14 -20.72
CA THR A 221 -20.96 -4.82 -22.03
C THR A 221 -20.62 -6.31 -21.93
N LYS A 222 -19.83 -6.69 -20.92
CA LYS A 222 -19.41 -8.08 -20.66
C LYS A 222 -19.57 -8.40 -19.17
N GLN A 223 -19.99 -9.63 -18.86
CA GLN A 223 -20.08 -10.13 -17.49
C GLN A 223 -18.79 -10.86 -17.06
N TRP A 224 -18.07 -11.43 -18.00
CA TRP A 224 -16.84 -12.18 -17.75
C TRP A 224 -15.68 -11.56 -18.51
N GLU A 225 -14.56 -11.47 -17.83
CA GLU A 225 -13.28 -10.97 -18.35
C GLU A 225 -12.17 -11.94 -17.94
N VAL A 226 -11.25 -12.24 -18.84
CA VAL A 226 -10.03 -13.01 -18.55
C VAL A 226 -8.84 -12.10 -18.73
N ALA A 227 -7.92 -12.12 -17.78
CA ALA A 227 -6.73 -11.27 -17.82
C ALA A 227 -5.44 -12.06 -17.59
N PHE A 228 -4.39 -11.65 -18.28
CA PHE A 228 -3.02 -12.15 -18.11
C PHE A 228 -2.11 -10.95 -17.88
N ALA A 229 -1.23 -11.04 -16.90
CA ALA A 229 -0.29 -9.97 -16.58
C ALA A 229 1.09 -10.52 -16.25
N PHE A 230 2.10 -9.71 -16.58
CA PHE A 230 3.47 -9.87 -16.09
C PHE A 230 3.93 -8.56 -15.46
N THR A 231 4.44 -8.63 -14.25
CA THR A 231 5.04 -7.49 -13.55
C THR A 231 6.42 -7.87 -13.05
N GLY A 232 7.34 -6.93 -13.08
CA GLY A 232 8.70 -7.08 -12.57
C GLY A 232 9.09 -5.93 -11.67
N GLY A 233 9.93 -6.20 -10.71
CA GLY A 233 10.43 -5.25 -9.74
C GLY A 233 11.77 -5.68 -9.16
N ALA A 234 12.24 -4.91 -8.20
CA ALA A 234 13.50 -5.17 -7.52
C ALA A 234 13.29 -5.12 -6.00
N ARG A 235 14.00 -5.98 -5.27
CA ARG A 235 13.98 -6.01 -3.81
C ARG A 235 15.36 -6.16 -3.20
N GLN A 236 15.51 -5.61 -2.01
CA GLN A 236 16.63 -5.88 -1.11
C GLN A 236 16.14 -6.76 0.05
N VAL A 237 16.92 -7.74 0.46
CA VAL A 237 16.53 -8.68 1.54
C VAL A 237 17.16 -8.30 2.86
N TYR A 238 18.40 -7.82 2.83
CA TYR A 238 19.17 -7.56 4.03
C TYR A 238 19.90 -6.23 3.97
N TYR A 239 19.79 -5.43 5.03
CA TYR A 239 20.31 -4.06 5.07
C TYR A 239 21.84 -3.93 5.01
N LYS A 240 22.57 -5.00 5.37
CA LYS A 240 24.04 -4.99 5.35
C LYS A 240 24.66 -5.35 4.00
N ASP A 241 23.90 -6.03 3.12
CA ASP A 241 24.50 -6.54 1.89
C ASP A 241 24.29 -5.62 0.67
N GLN A 242 23.40 -4.66 0.77
CA GLN A 242 23.07 -3.69 -0.29
C GLN A 242 22.75 -4.30 -1.66
N GLN A 243 22.64 -5.62 -1.74
CA GLN A 243 22.36 -6.32 -2.99
C GLN A 243 20.86 -6.27 -3.33
N THR A 244 20.58 -5.96 -4.59
CA THR A 244 19.23 -5.88 -5.13
C THR A 244 18.98 -7.07 -6.05
N PHE A 245 17.82 -7.71 -5.90
CA PHE A 245 17.42 -8.90 -6.65
C PHE A 245 16.17 -8.60 -7.47
N PHE A 246 16.09 -9.21 -8.64
CA PHE A 246 14.90 -9.18 -9.47
C PHE A 246 13.81 -10.07 -8.85
N ALA A 247 12.57 -9.54 -8.83
CA ALA A 247 11.37 -10.26 -8.46
C ALA A 247 10.28 -10.00 -9.48
N SER A 248 9.42 -10.99 -9.74
CA SER A 248 8.34 -10.84 -10.71
C SER A 248 7.09 -11.63 -10.33
N THR A 249 5.96 -11.23 -10.94
CA THR A 249 4.68 -11.95 -10.88
C THR A 249 4.17 -12.19 -12.30
N ILE A 250 3.78 -13.44 -12.59
CA ILE A 250 2.93 -13.79 -13.71
C ILE A 250 1.56 -14.11 -13.14
N GLN A 251 0.51 -13.52 -13.70
CA GLN A 251 -0.87 -13.67 -13.23
C GLN A 251 -1.78 -14.08 -14.37
N ALA A 252 -2.65 -15.05 -14.11
CA ALA A 252 -3.77 -15.41 -14.96
C ALA A 252 -5.04 -15.41 -14.11
N ALA A 253 -6.07 -14.67 -14.50
CA ALA A 253 -7.29 -14.51 -13.71
C ALA A 253 -8.53 -14.42 -14.58
N ALA A 254 -9.66 -14.88 -14.03
CA ALA A 254 -10.99 -14.67 -14.55
C ALA A 254 -11.81 -13.84 -13.59
N TYR A 255 -12.50 -12.83 -14.10
CA TYR A 255 -13.30 -11.88 -13.33
C TYR A 255 -14.76 -11.95 -13.75
N TRP A 256 -15.63 -11.99 -12.77
CA TRP A 256 -17.06 -11.76 -12.93
C TRP A 256 -17.41 -10.32 -12.52
N ARG A 257 -17.95 -9.55 -13.46
CA ARG A 257 -18.33 -8.16 -13.22
C ARG A 257 -19.74 -8.09 -12.67
N ALA A 258 -19.82 -8.00 -11.34
CA ALA A 258 -21.10 -7.95 -10.62
C ALA A 258 -21.81 -6.60 -10.76
N HIS A 259 -21.04 -5.52 -10.90
CA HIS A 259 -21.56 -4.14 -10.98
C HIS A 259 -20.58 -3.26 -11.78
N ASN A 260 -21.01 -2.06 -12.20
CA ASN A 260 -20.13 -1.11 -12.90
C ASN A 260 -18.86 -0.78 -12.12
N ILE A 261 -18.97 -0.72 -10.78
CA ILE A 261 -17.90 -0.31 -9.88
C ILE A 261 -17.16 -1.48 -9.24
N PHE A 262 -17.59 -2.74 -9.48
CA PHE A 262 -17.02 -3.89 -8.79
C PHE A 262 -16.99 -5.13 -9.67
N ARG A 263 -15.86 -5.83 -9.61
CA ARG A 263 -15.71 -7.18 -10.15
C ARG A 263 -15.00 -8.08 -9.14
N LEU A 264 -15.36 -9.36 -9.16
CA LEU A 264 -14.75 -10.39 -8.33
C LEU A 264 -14.07 -11.39 -9.23
N GLY A 265 -12.78 -11.64 -8.97
CA GLY A 265 -11.99 -12.58 -9.74
C GLY A 265 -11.45 -13.74 -8.91
N GLY A 266 -11.02 -14.76 -9.62
CA GLY A 266 -10.16 -15.82 -9.12
C GLY A 266 -9.00 -16.03 -10.10
N GLY A 267 -7.79 -16.25 -9.55
CA GLY A 267 -6.60 -16.33 -10.39
C GLY A 267 -5.53 -17.27 -9.86
N CYS A 268 -4.60 -17.57 -10.75
CA CYS A 268 -3.34 -18.24 -10.44
C CYS A 268 -2.20 -17.25 -10.56
N ASP A 269 -1.33 -17.22 -9.56
CA ASP A 269 -0.19 -16.32 -9.47
C ASP A 269 1.09 -17.17 -9.41
N ILE A 270 2.04 -16.86 -10.28
CA ILE A 270 3.37 -17.45 -10.30
C ILE A 270 4.37 -16.35 -9.95
N PHE A 271 5.13 -16.55 -8.89
CA PHE A 271 6.12 -15.60 -8.41
C PHE A 271 7.52 -16.11 -8.63
N TYR A 272 8.40 -15.24 -9.11
CA TYR A 272 9.83 -15.46 -9.12
C TYR A 272 10.50 -14.46 -8.18
N ASP A 273 11.47 -14.93 -7.39
CA ASP A 273 12.27 -14.09 -6.51
C ASP A 273 13.73 -14.56 -6.47
N GLY A 274 14.58 -13.84 -7.19
CA GLY A 274 16.01 -14.13 -7.29
C GLY A 274 16.80 -14.04 -5.97
N ALA A 275 16.22 -13.38 -4.95
CA ALA A 275 16.86 -13.27 -3.64
C ALA A 275 17.05 -14.63 -2.95
N TYR A 276 16.22 -15.61 -3.30
CA TYR A 276 16.25 -16.90 -2.61
C TYR A 276 17.48 -17.75 -2.91
N ILE A 277 18.07 -17.62 -4.09
CA ILE A 277 19.37 -18.27 -4.37
C ILE A 277 20.45 -17.74 -3.44
N ASN A 278 20.48 -16.42 -3.19
CA ASN A 278 21.52 -15.79 -2.39
C ASN A 278 21.20 -15.73 -0.89
N ARG A 279 19.92 -15.81 -0.51
CA ARG A 279 19.49 -15.84 0.90
C ARG A 279 20.11 -17.03 1.66
N LYS A 280 20.35 -18.14 0.98
CA LYS A 280 21.03 -19.32 1.56
C LYS A 280 22.47 -19.04 1.96
N THR A 281 23.19 -18.22 1.24
CA THR A 281 24.62 -17.99 1.51
C THR A 281 24.87 -17.00 2.64
N GLN A 282 23.94 -16.08 2.90
CA GLN A 282 24.14 -14.98 3.85
C GLN A 282 23.40 -15.15 5.17
N PHE A 283 22.17 -15.69 5.15
CA PHE A 283 21.37 -15.89 6.36
C PHE A 283 21.65 -17.22 7.07
N ILE A 284 22.12 -18.21 6.34
CA ILE A 284 22.32 -19.55 6.84
C ILE A 284 23.82 -19.85 6.76
N LYS A 285 24.58 -19.46 7.77
CA LYS A 285 25.99 -19.84 7.97
C LYS A 285 26.16 -21.36 8.22
N THR A 286 25.20 -22.18 7.91
CA THR A 286 25.18 -23.59 8.13
C THR A 286 25.05 -24.33 6.80
N ASN A 287 25.75 -25.45 6.67
CA ASN A 287 25.87 -26.37 5.55
C ASN A 287 24.57 -26.84 4.88
N LEU A 288 23.62 -25.92 4.67
CA LEU A 288 22.40 -26.22 3.95
C LEU A 288 22.70 -26.37 2.48
N SER A 289 22.19 -27.44 1.93
CA SER A 289 22.21 -27.78 0.53
C SER A 289 22.01 -26.59 -0.36
N VAL A 290 22.81 -26.46 -1.38
CA VAL A 290 22.80 -25.42 -2.38
C VAL A 290 21.38 -25.11 -2.84
N ALA A 291 20.94 -23.83 -2.80
CA ALA A 291 19.70 -23.41 -3.41
C ALA A 291 19.73 -23.73 -4.90
N THR A 292 18.66 -24.27 -5.39
CA THR A 292 18.46 -24.56 -6.80
C THR A 292 17.66 -23.43 -7.44
N PRO A 293 17.73 -23.21 -8.75
CA PRO A 293 16.91 -22.22 -9.43
C PRO A 293 15.39 -22.40 -9.23
N SER A 294 14.95 -23.65 -8.95
CA SER A 294 13.54 -23.94 -8.63
C SER A 294 13.08 -23.31 -7.31
N ASP A 295 13.98 -23.07 -6.35
CA ASP A 295 13.65 -22.47 -5.07
C ASP A 295 13.25 -20.98 -5.19
N CYS A 296 13.48 -20.38 -6.35
CA CYS A 296 13.06 -19.00 -6.64
C CYS A 296 11.59 -18.88 -7.05
N TRP A 297 10.92 -20.00 -7.32
CA TRP A 297 9.56 -20.00 -7.83
C TRP A 297 8.56 -20.39 -6.76
N ARG A 298 7.41 -19.68 -6.75
CA ARG A 298 6.25 -19.98 -5.91
C ARG A 298 5.00 -19.92 -6.76
N ILE A 299 4.02 -20.76 -6.47
CA ILE A 299 2.75 -20.80 -7.18
C ILE A 299 1.64 -20.70 -6.16
N GLY A 300 0.65 -19.86 -6.42
CA GLY A 300 -0.51 -19.67 -5.58
C GLY A 300 -1.79 -19.47 -6.36
N VAL A 301 -2.89 -19.55 -5.64
CA VAL A 301 -4.23 -19.17 -6.14
C VAL A 301 -4.78 -18.07 -5.28
N SER A 302 -5.56 -17.17 -5.89
CA SER A 302 -6.06 -15.99 -5.20
C SER A 302 -7.51 -15.67 -5.53
N VAL A 303 -8.19 -15.05 -4.57
CA VAL A 303 -9.47 -14.36 -4.75
C VAL A 303 -9.14 -12.87 -4.95
N GLN A 304 -9.76 -12.26 -5.94
CA GLN A 304 -9.35 -10.97 -6.47
C GLN A 304 -10.55 -10.01 -6.56
N PRO A 305 -11.02 -9.44 -5.43
CA PRO A 305 -11.96 -8.33 -5.46
C PRO A 305 -11.29 -7.08 -6.03
N GLU A 306 -11.92 -6.46 -7.02
CA GLU A 306 -11.42 -5.26 -7.68
C GLU A 306 -12.51 -4.20 -7.83
N PHE A 307 -12.14 -2.96 -7.58
CA PHE A 307 -12.95 -1.78 -7.80
C PHE A 307 -12.63 -1.16 -9.15
N VAL A 308 -13.66 -0.76 -9.87
CA VAL A 308 -13.56 -0.27 -11.26
C VAL A 308 -13.91 1.22 -11.29
N PHE A 309 -13.04 2.01 -11.89
CA PHE A 309 -13.17 3.45 -12.10
C PHE A 309 -12.94 3.77 -13.58
N GLY A 310 -13.89 3.37 -14.44
CA GLY A 310 -13.73 3.46 -15.88
C GLY A 310 -12.58 2.57 -16.37
N ASP A 311 -11.54 3.18 -16.94
CA ASP A 311 -10.35 2.46 -17.42
C ASP A 311 -9.35 2.14 -16.30
N PHE A 312 -9.56 2.64 -15.09
CA PHE A 312 -8.72 2.35 -13.94
C PHE A 312 -9.36 1.28 -13.04
N THR A 313 -8.58 0.33 -12.56
CA THR A 313 -9.02 -0.66 -11.55
C THR A 313 -8.03 -0.72 -10.40
N ALA A 314 -8.57 -0.88 -9.19
CA ALA A 314 -7.82 -1.10 -7.96
C ALA A 314 -8.30 -2.39 -7.30
N GLY A 315 -7.40 -3.31 -7.04
CA GLY A 315 -7.70 -4.62 -6.46
C GLY A 315 -6.90 -4.91 -5.20
N PHE A 316 -7.53 -5.68 -4.32
CA PHE A 316 -6.88 -6.24 -3.16
C PHE A 316 -7.00 -7.76 -3.22
N HIS A 317 -5.94 -8.45 -3.63
CA HIS A 317 -5.94 -9.88 -3.86
C HIS A 317 -5.47 -10.64 -2.63
N PHE A 318 -6.17 -11.70 -2.30
CA PHE A 318 -5.86 -12.59 -1.19
C PHE A 318 -5.56 -13.97 -1.74
N GLY A 319 -4.38 -14.48 -1.50
CA GLY A 319 -3.95 -15.75 -2.05
C GLY A 319 -3.35 -16.71 -1.03
N VAL A 320 -3.29 -17.95 -1.46
CA VAL A 320 -2.69 -19.07 -0.74
C VAL A 320 -1.66 -19.73 -1.65
N TYR A 321 -0.46 -20.00 -1.15
CA TYR A 321 0.54 -20.76 -1.88
C TYR A 321 0.15 -22.24 -1.98
N LEU A 322 0.19 -22.76 -3.18
CA LEU A 322 0.11 -24.20 -3.47
C LEU A 322 1.51 -24.84 -3.50
N TYR A 323 2.50 -24.04 -3.93
CA TYR A 323 3.91 -24.43 -3.99
C TYR A 323 4.76 -23.29 -3.45
N ASP A 324 5.51 -23.56 -2.39
CA ASP A 324 6.45 -22.64 -1.75
C ASP A 324 7.66 -23.44 -1.19
N PRO A 325 8.73 -23.61 -1.97
CA PRO A 325 9.88 -24.40 -1.57
C PRO A 325 10.69 -23.78 -0.43
N ILE A 326 10.46 -22.50 -0.14
CA ILE A 326 11.19 -21.77 0.91
C ILE A 326 10.74 -22.17 2.29
N LYS A 327 9.48 -22.58 2.44
CA LYS A 327 8.96 -23.11 3.70
C LYS A 327 9.65 -24.36 4.20
N GLU A 328 10.25 -25.12 3.30
CA GLU A 328 11.09 -26.26 3.68
C GLU A 328 12.41 -25.81 4.31
N LEU A 329 12.83 -24.56 4.12
CA LEU A 329 14.10 -24.04 4.61
C LEU A 329 14.01 -23.40 6.00
N GLU A 330 12.85 -22.87 6.38
CA GLU A 330 12.62 -22.22 7.67
C GLU A 330 12.59 -23.19 8.86
N PRO A 331 11.97 -24.37 8.76
CA PRO A 331 12.02 -25.38 9.81
C PRO A 331 13.42 -25.90 10.11
N MET A 332 14.37 -25.74 9.18
CA MET A 332 15.77 -26.17 9.43
C MET A 332 16.48 -25.30 10.47
N GLN A 333 16.07 -24.05 10.67
CA GLN A 333 16.62 -23.21 11.73
C GLN A 333 16.12 -23.66 13.12
N GLU A 334 14.87 -24.11 13.22
CA GLU A 334 14.32 -24.67 14.46
C GLU A 334 14.82 -26.10 14.70
N ALA A 335 14.99 -26.90 13.64
CA ALA A 335 15.49 -28.26 13.74
C ALA A 335 16.95 -28.34 14.19
N GLN A 336 17.76 -27.31 13.91
CA GLN A 336 19.14 -27.24 14.45
C GLN A 336 19.18 -26.84 15.93
N ALA A 337 18.10 -26.24 16.45
CA ALA A 337 17.92 -25.94 17.87
C ALA A 337 17.40 -27.16 18.67
N GLN A 338 16.95 -28.23 17.99
CA GLN A 338 16.42 -29.46 18.63
C GLN A 338 17.24 -30.72 18.26
N PRO A 339 17.67 -31.52 19.22
CA PRO A 339 18.56 -32.68 18.99
C PRO A 339 17.96 -33.80 18.10
N ASN A 340 16.67 -33.79 17.81
CA ASN A 340 15.96 -34.86 17.10
C ASN A 340 15.23 -34.35 15.83
N GLY A 341 15.75 -33.33 15.16
CA GLY A 341 15.10 -32.64 14.05
C GLY A 341 14.61 -33.52 12.91
N ARG A 342 13.35 -33.88 12.90
CA ARG A 342 12.65 -34.40 11.73
C ARG A 342 11.97 -33.23 10.99
N ILE A 343 12.48 -32.92 9.80
CA ILE A 343 11.85 -32.01 8.88
C ILE A 343 10.52 -32.63 8.44
N LYS A 344 9.40 -32.03 8.82
CA LYS A 344 8.10 -32.36 8.22
C LYS A 344 8.02 -31.65 6.88
N LYS A 345 8.01 -32.39 5.77
CA LYS A 345 7.70 -31.87 4.44
C LYS A 345 6.35 -31.14 4.48
N GLY A 346 6.29 -29.97 3.86
CA GLY A 346 5.19 -29.03 3.92
C GLY A 346 3.83 -29.61 3.53
N ILE A 347 3.10 -30.11 4.52
CA ILE A 347 1.69 -30.38 4.41
C ILE A 347 0.99 -29.10 4.91
N PHE A 348 0.09 -28.57 4.08
CA PHE A 348 -0.77 -27.45 4.46
C PHE A 348 -1.62 -27.82 5.68
N TYR A 349 -1.37 -27.18 6.81
CA TYR A 349 -2.25 -27.23 7.96
C TYR A 349 -3.00 -25.91 8.06
N PRO A 350 -4.34 -25.90 8.13
CA PRO A 350 -5.13 -24.66 8.34
C PRO A 350 -4.67 -23.86 9.55
N TYR A 351 -4.10 -24.53 10.55
CA TYR A 351 -3.52 -23.92 11.74
C TYR A 351 -2.30 -23.03 11.47
N ASP A 352 -1.53 -23.31 10.43
CA ASP A 352 -0.35 -22.54 10.06
C ASP A 352 -0.70 -21.19 9.43
N ILE A 353 -1.93 -21.05 8.94
CA ILE A 353 -2.48 -19.76 8.46
C ILE A 353 -2.53 -18.74 9.60
N LEU A 354 -2.91 -19.18 10.80
CA LEU A 354 -3.07 -18.30 11.97
C LEU A 354 -1.74 -17.93 12.63
N LYS A 355 -0.65 -18.63 12.31
CA LYS A 355 0.71 -18.34 12.78
C LYS A 355 1.49 -17.40 11.87
N ALA A 356 0.91 -17.00 10.74
CA ALA A 356 1.51 -16.01 9.84
C ALA A 356 1.86 -14.73 10.62
N GLY A 357 3.16 -14.38 10.64
CA GLY A 357 3.68 -13.23 11.40
C GLY A 357 4.18 -13.53 12.80
N SER A 358 4.10 -14.77 13.31
CA SER A 358 4.77 -15.16 14.55
C SER A 358 6.28 -15.34 14.32
N ALA A 359 7.07 -15.20 15.38
CA ALA A 359 8.54 -15.19 15.32
C ALA A 359 9.22 -16.41 14.68
N GLY A 360 8.48 -17.50 14.46
CA GLY A 360 8.98 -18.72 13.82
C GLY A 360 8.51 -18.94 12.37
N TYR A 361 7.57 -18.13 11.87
CA TYR A 361 7.00 -18.28 10.52
C TYR A 361 6.79 -16.91 9.85
N PRO A 362 7.86 -16.19 9.50
CA PRO A 362 7.75 -14.85 8.95
C PRO A 362 6.98 -14.80 7.62
N ASP A 363 6.98 -15.89 6.86
CA ASP A 363 6.42 -15.96 5.52
C ASP A 363 5.30 -17.03 5.44
N GLY A 364 4.18 -16.86 6.17
CA GLY A 364 3.04 -17.81 6.16
C GLY A 364 2.55 -18.26 4.76
N TRP A 365 1.57 -19.18 4.70
CA TRP A 365 0.98 -19.68 3.44
C TRP A 365 0.12 -18.65 2.72
N LEU A 366 -0.19 -17.53 3.37
CA LEU A 366 -1.01 -16.46 2.80
C LEU A 366 -0.13 -15.39 2.18
N TYR A 367 -0.55 -14.92 1.03
CA TYR A 367 -0.02 -13.70 0.44
C TYR A 367 -1.14 -12.73 0.10
N THR A 368 -0.80 -11.47 -0.01
CA THR A 368 -1.69 -10.41 -0.46
C THR A 368 -1.03 -9.64 -1.58
N GLN A 369 -1.84 -9.06 -2.46
CA GLN A 369 -1.36 -8.11 -3.47
C GLN A 369 -2.32 -6.92 -3.52
N ILE A 370 -1.77 -5.71 -3.53
CA ILE A 370 -2.47 -4.52 -4.00
C ILE A 370 -2.14 -4.40 -5.48
N VAL A 371 -3.17 -4.31 -6.31
CA VAL A 371 -3.03 -4.25 -7.77
C VAL A 371 -3.72 -3.00 -8.28
N LEU A 372 -3.02 -2.23 -9.07
CA LEU A 372 -3.54 -1.07 -9.80
C LEU A 372 -3.37 -1.33 -11.29
N ARG A 373 -4.44 -1.17 -12.08
CA ARG A 373 -4.40 -1.32 -13.54
C ARG A 373 -4.96 -0.09 -14.21
N TYR A 374 -4.35 0.27 -15.32
CA TYR A 374 -4.90 1.24 -16.25
C TYR A 374 -5.07 0.57 -17.62
N HIS A 375 -6.33 0.45 -18.06
CA HIS A 375 -6.70 -0.18 -19.32
C HIS A 375 -6.41 0.76 -20.48
N LEU A 376 -5.72 0.21 -21.47
CA LEU A 376 -5.34 0.88 -22.70
C LEU A 376 -6.20 0.35 -23.87
N PRO A 377 -6.21 1.01 -25.03
CA PRO A 377 -6.74 0.44 -26.26
C PRO A 377 -6.11 -0.91 -26.60
N PHE A 378 -6.74 -1.69 -27.46
CA PHE A 378 -6.23 -2.98 -27.98
C PHE A 378 -6.13 -4.09 -26.92
N HIS A 379 -7.02 -4.11 -25.93
CA HIS A 379 -7.05 -5.11 -24.88
C HIS A 379 -5.76 -5.20 -24.05
N LEU A 380 -5.03 -4.11 -23.94
CA LEU A 380 -3.82 -4.01 -23.12
C LEU A 380 -4.11 -3.26 -21.81
N PHE A 381 -3.28 -3.48 -20.81
CA PHE A 381 -3.24 -2.64 -19.59
C PHE A 381 -1.82 -2.54 -19.04
N ILE A 382 -1.56 -1.43 -18.36
CA ILE A 382 -0.40 -1.28 -17.48
C ILE A 382 -0.84 -1.71 -16.08
N GLN A 383 0.00 -2.49 -15.40
CA GLN A 383 -0.26 -2.94 -14.03
C GLN A 383 0.90 -2.58 -13.12
N ALA A 384 0.58 -2.03 -11.96
CA ALA A 384 1.47 -1.99 -10.81
C ALA A 384 0.92 -2.94 -9.74
N ASN A 385 1.79 -3.71 -9.09
CA ASN A 385 1.41 -4.53 -7.96
C ASN A 385 2.40 -4.39 -6.80
N MET A 386 1.88 -4.46 -5.60
CA MET A 386 2.65 -4.58 -4.37
C MET A 386 2.32 -5.93 -3.75
N LYS A 387 3.28 -6.85 -3.73
CA LYS A 387 3.13 -8.17 -3.13
C LYS A 387 3.60 -8.15 -1.69
N ALA A 388 2.81 -8.75 -0.80
CA ALA A 388 3.12 -8.85 0.62
C ALA A 388 2.75 -10.23 1.20
N HIS A 389 3.40 -10.62 2.28
CA HIS A 389 2.91 -11.62 3.21
C HIS A 389 2.15 -10.90 4.32
N LEU A 390 0.81 -10.82 4.15
CA LEU A 390 -0.08 -10.05 5.03
C LEU A 390 0.40 -8.61 5.25
N THR A 391 1.28 -8.39 6.20
CA THR A 391 1.76 -7.05 6.59
C THR A 391 3.16 -6.70 6.08
N LYS A 392 3.93 -7.70 5.59
CA LYS A 392 5.31 -7.49 5.16
C LYS A 392 5.41 -7.46 3.65
N VAL A 393 5.65 -6.29 3.10
CA VAL A 393 5.88 -6.12 1.65
C VAL A 393 7.16 -6.83 1.23
N GLU A 394 7.06 -7.65 0.19
CA GLU A 394 8.20 -8.32 -0.44
C GLU A 394 8.79 -7.48 -1.56
N PHE A 395 7.96 -7.07 -2.51
CA PHE A 395 8.38 -6.21 -3.61
C PHE A 395 7.21 -5.44 -4.22
N VAL A 396 7.57 -4.40 -4.98
CA VAL A 396 6.67 -3.66 -5.85
C VAL A 396 7.09 -3.94 -7.29
N GLY A 397 6.14 -4.31 -8.13
CA GLY A 397 6.34 -4.59 -9.54
C GLY A 397 5.52 -3.66 -10.43
N ILE A 398 6.03 -3.41 -11.62
CA ILE A 398 5.33 -2.71 -12.71
C ILE A 398 5.45 -3.57 -13.96
N GLY A 399 4.41 -3.60 -14.78
CA GLY A 399 4.40 -4.39 -16.01
C GLY A 399 3.18 -4.17 -16.86
N LEU A 400 2.97 -5.12 -17.74
CA LEU A 400 1.92 -5.08 -18.76
C LEU A 400 1.05 -6.33 -18.68
N GLY A 401 -0.16 -6.21 -19.20
CA GLY A 401 -1.07 -7.33 -19.36
C GLY A 401 -2.04 -7.13 -20.49
N THR A 402 -2.83 -8.17 -20.72
CA THR A 402 -3.90 -8.20 -21.71
C THR A 402 -5.16 -8.77 -21.11
N TRP A 403 -6.31 -8.40 -21.68
CA TRP A 403 -7.63 -8.86 -21.22
C TRP A 403 -8.54 -9.18 -22.41
N PHE A 404 -9.52 -10.07 -22.19
CA PHE A 404 -10.44 -10.56 -23.22
C PHE A 404 -11.88 -10.60 -22.73
#